data_c0bc6dcbe32155d742263ba325f5fe2b
#
_entry.id   c0bc6dcbe32155d742263ba325f5fe2b
#
_cell.length_a   1.000
_cell.length_b   1.000
_cell.length_c   1.000
_cell.angle_alpha   90.00
_cell.angle_beta   90.00
_cell.angle_gamma   90.00
#
_symmetry.space_group_name_H-M   'P 1'
#
loop_
_entity.id
_entity.type
_entity.pdbx_description
1 polymer ?
#
loop_
_entity_poly.entity_id
_entity_poly.type
_entity_poly.pdbx_seq_one_letter_code
_entity_poly.pdbx_strand_id
1 'polypeptide(L)'
;MNINDPKQVQLCIDESQDCEAPFHQPGSPSGYHHFSSKKLKTCPNMIARILGDNPDIRMTTFESRCPVNTSKIALVVDPKEDYHFLRQDSNMLWSQKAGARPVKNVDAAGHTIWDPQLSYLNYSSEDSTLNYSIFCAYLCVPRIKKLYLLPGGGKA
;
A
#
# COMPACT_ATOMS: atom_id res chain seq x y z
N MET A 1 1.48 18.58 6.87
CA MET A 1 0.45 18.14 7.82
C MET A 1 0.81 16.78 8.39
N ASN A 2 0.64 16.61 9.70
CA ASN A 2 0.84 15.31 10.34
C ASN A 2 -0.50 14.58 10.43
N ILE A 3 -0.69 13.55 9.60
CA ILE A 3 -1.95 12.79 9.58
C ILE A 3 -2.17 11.94 10.84
N ASN A 4 -1.15 11.81 11.68
CA ASN A 4 -1.27 11.14 12.97
C ASN A 4 -1.74 12.07 14.08
N ASP A 5 -1.91 13.36 13.78
CA ASP A 5 -2.46 14.33 14.70
C ASP A 5 -3.92 14.60 14.36
N PRO A 6 -4.87 14.06 15.15
CA PRO A 6 -6.29 14.25 14.89
C PRO A 6 -6.73 15.70 14.83
N LYS A 7 -6.04 16.58 15.56
CA LYS A 7 -6.37 18.01 15.57
C LYS A 7 -6.04 18.66 14.23
N GLN A 8 -4.92 18.30 13.64
CA GLN A 8 -4.54 18.84 12.33
C GLN A 8 -5.46 18.32 11.22
N VAL A 9 -5.87 17.06 11.29
CA VAL A 9 -6.84 16.50 10.36
C VAL A 9 -8.18 17.20 10.49
N GLN A 10 -8.67 17.40 11.71
CA GLN A 10 -9.95 18.07 11.97
C GLN A 10 -9.93 19.52 11.50
N LEU A 11 -8.87 20.27 11.78
CA LEU A 11 -8.71 21.63 11.29
C LEU A 11 -8.78 21.71 9.77
N CYS A 12 -8.15 20.77 9.09
CA CYS A 12 -8.16 20.71 7.64
C CYS A 12 -9.58 20.50 7.10
N ILE A 13 -10.36 19.63 7.72
CA ILE A 13 -11.75 19.38 7.34
C ILE A 13 -12.62 20.62 7.59
N ASP A 14 -12.49 21.23 8.76
CA ASP A 14 -13.31 22.36 9.17
C ASP A 14 -13.07 23.60 8.30
N GLU A 15 -11.85 23.79 7.85
CA GLU A 15 -11.47 24.93 7.00
C GLU A 15 -11.73 24.67 5.51
N SER A 16 -12.29 23.52 5.16
CA SER A 16 -12.53 23.14 3.78
C SER A 16 -11.30 23.27 2.87
N GLN A 17 -10.13 23.09 3.47
CA GLN A 17 -8.88 23.12 2.73
C GLN A 17 -8.68 21.82 1.97
N ASP A 18 -7.89 21.89 0.92
CA ASP A 18 -7.45 20.71 0.19
C ASP A 18 -6.59 19.87 1.13
N CYS A 19 -7.24 18.91 1.80
CA CYS A 19 -6.61 18.06 2.80
C CYS A 19 -5.78 16.96 2.15
N GLU A 20 -4.89 17.32 1.24
CA GLU A 20 -3.89 16.40 0.74
C GLU A 20 -2.90 16.08 1.85
N ALA A 21 -3.32 15.18 2.74
CA ALA A 21 -2.35 14.58 3.64
C ALA A 21 -1.34 13.81 2.79
N PRO A 22 -0.06 14.11 2.91
CA PRO A 22 0.94 13.32 2.21
C PRO A 22 0.80 11.88 2.66
N PHE A 23 0.62 10.97 1.70
CA PHE A 23 0.61 9.54 2.00
C PHE A 23 1.94 9.18 2.66
N HIS A 24 1.87 8.52 3.81
CA HIS A 24 3.07 8.00 4.45
C HIS A 24 3.69 6.93 3.56
N GLN A 25 4.93 7.15 3.22
CA GLN A 25 5.72 6.13 2.54
C GLN A 25 6.13 5.05 3.55
N PRO A 26 6.18 3.78 3.11
CA PRO A 26 6.75 2.72 3.95
C PRO A 26 8.12 3.12 4.47
N GLY A 27 8.31 2.92 5.77
CA GLY A 27 9.53 3.29 6.48
C GLY A 27 9.44 4.62 7.22
N SER A 28 8.50 5.52 6.89
CA SER A 28 8.37 6.80 7.57
C SER A 28 8.10 6.65 9.07
N PRO A 29 7.16 5.78 9.52
CA PRO A 29 6.93 5.59 10.94
C PRO A 29 8.14 5.03 11.70
N SER A 30 8.97 4.22 11.05
CA SER A 30 10.16 3.63 11.67
C SER A 30 11.44 4.44 11.48
N GLY A 31 11.33 5.66 10.96
CA GLY A 31 12.43 6.60 10.89
C GLY A 31 13.31 6.51 9.65
N TYR A 32 12.92 5.75 8.65
CA TYR A 32 13.63 5.75 7.37
C TYR A 32 13.45 7.10 6.66
N HIS A 33 14.49 7.53 5.97
CA HIS A 33 14.40 8.72 5.14
C HIS A 33 13.43 8.49 3.96
N HIS A 34 12.80 9.56 3.52
CA HIS A 34 11.97 9.53 2.31
C HIS A 34 12.79 9.05 1.11
N PHE A 35 12.11 8.42 0.15
CA PHE A 35 12.74 8.08 -1.11
C PHE A 35 13.16 9.35 -1.84
N SER A 36 14.40 9.41 -2.23
CA SER A 36 14.90 10.45 -3.14
C SER A 36 14.89 9.92 -4.57
N SER A 37 14.97 10.83 -5.53
CA SER A 37 15.09 10.49 -6.95
C SER A 37 16.28 9.57 -7.27
N LYS A 38 17.28 9.53 -6.37
CA LYS A 38 18.49 8.71 -6.54
C LYS A 38 18.36 7.33 -5.87
N LYS A 39 17.36 7.10 -5.02
CA LYS A 39 17.18 5.83 -4.34
C LYS A 39 16.19 4.96 -5.08
N LEU A 40 16.64 3.77 -5.46
CA LEU A 40 15.78 2.80 -6.10
C LEU A 40 14.82 2.17 -5.09
N LYS A 41 13.58 2.00 -5.51
CA LYS A 41 12.53 1.33 -4.74
C LYS A 41 12.61 -0.17 -5.01
N THR A 42 13.67 -0.82 -4.49
CA THR A 42 13.91 -2.26 -4.68
C THR A 42 13.08 -3.09 -3.71
N CYS A 43 12.86 -4.35 -4.05
CA CYS A 43 12.14 -5.27 -3.16
C CYS A 43 12.75 -5.37 -1.76
N PRO A 44 14.06 -5.59 -1.58
CA PRO A 44 14.66 -5.66 -0.25
C PRO A 44 14.46 -4.38 0.54
N ASN A 45 14.61 -3.22 -0.08
CA ASN A 45 14.45 -1.93 0.58
C ASN A 45 12.99 -1.71 1.00
N MET A 46 12.04 -2.02 0.13
CA MET A 46 10.62 -1.89 0.44
C MET A 46 10.20 -2.83 1.57
N ILE A 47 10.62 -4.09 1.52
CA ILE A 47 10.29 -5.09 2.53
C ILE A 47 10.89 -4.68 3.89
N ALA A 48 12.13 -4.22 3.94
CA ALA A 48 12.75 -3.76 5.18
C ALA A 48 11.95 -2.60 5.81
N ARG A 49 11.51 -1.65 5.02
CA ARG A 49 10.70 -0.52 5.48
C ARG A 49 9.33 -0.97 6.01
N ILE A 50 8.66 -1.85 5.29
CA ILE A 50 7.34 -2.38 5.67
C ILE A 50 7.44 -3.13 7.00
N LEU A 51 8.41 -4.01 7.15
CA LEU A 51 8.62 -4.79 8.37
C LEU A 51 9.09 -3.92 9.54
N GLY A 52 9.84 -2.85 9.25
CA GLY A 52 10.21 -1.86 10.26
C GLY A 52 9.01 -1.11 10.82
N ASP A 53 8.07 -0.74 9.96
CA ASP A 53 6.85 -0.04 10.36
C ASP A 53 5.90 -0.93 11.15
N ASN A 54 5.81 -2.21 10.80
CA ASN A 54 4.96 -3.17 11.48
C ASN A 54 5.61 -4.56 11.50
N PRO A 55 6.30 -4.92 12.61
CA PRO A 55 6.97 -6.21 12.75
C PRO A 55 6.02 -7.42 12.76
N ASP A 56 4.71 -7.21 12.91
CA ASP A 56 3.72 -8.29 12.88
C ASP A 56 3.35 -8.73 11.47
N ILE A 57 3.79 -7.99 10.46
CA ILE A 57 3.61 -8.39 9.06
C ILE A 57 4.46 -9.62 8.78
N ARG A 58 3.87 -10.60 8.08
CA ARG A 58 4.52 -11.85 7.74
C ARG A 58 4.61 -12.03 6.23
N MET A 59 5.75 -12.51 5.76
CA MET A 59 5.89 -13.00 4.39
C MET A 59 5.04 -14.27 4.21
N THR A 60 4.44 -14.43 3.05
CA THR A 60 3.61 -15.59 2.75
C THR A 60 3.73 -15.98 1.27
N THR A 61 2.94 -16.95 0.85
CA THR A 61 2.85 -17.42 -0.54
C THR A 61 1.45 -17.17 -1.08
N PHE A 62 1.29 -17.34 -2.38
CA PHE A 62 -0.03 -17.26 -3.01
C PHE A 62 -1.02 -18.26 -2.41
N GLU A 63 -0.56 -19.50 -2.17
CA GLU A 63 -1.41 -20.61 -1.72
C GLU A 63 -1.67 -20.60 -0.22
N SER A 64 -0.74 -20.12 0.59
CA SER A 64 -0.85 -20.15 2.04
C SER A 64 -1.90 -19.17 2.53
N ARG A 65 -2.71 -19.61 3.49
CA ARG A 65 -3.69 -18.71 4.13
C ARG A 65 -3.01 -17.78 5.11
N CYS A 66 -3.47 -16.54 5.12
CA CYS A 66 -3.10 -15.61 6.17
C CYS A 66 -3.86 -15.89 7.46
N PRO A 67 -3.25 -15.60 8.63
CA PRO A 67 -3.94 -15.74 9.91
C PRO A 67 -5.24 -14.93 9.97
N VAL A 68 -6.12 -15.33 10.87
CA VAL A 68 -7.36 -14.57 11.16
C VAL A 68 -7.01 -13.13 11.54
N ASN A 69 -7.84 -12.19 11.12
CA ASN A 69 -7.66 -10.74 11.30
C ASN A 69 -6.46 -10.17 10.56
N THR A 70 -5.99 -10.86 9.53
CA THR A 70 -5.01 -10.32 8.59
C THR A 70 -5.58 -10.30 7.18
N SER A 71 -5.01 -9.45 6.35
CA SER A 71 -5.32 -9.39 4.91
C SER A 71 -4.07 -9.76 4.13
N LYS A 72 -4.27 -10.49 3.03
CA LYS A 72 -3.17 -10.78 2.12
C LYS A 72 -3.00 -9.62 1.15
N ILE A 73 -1.78 -9.14 1.03
CA ILE A 73 -1.41 -8.12 0.05
C ILE A 73 -0.26 -8.62 -0.82
N ALA A 74 -0.11 -8.01 -1.96
CA ALA A 74 1.01 -8.21 -2.86
C ALA A 74 1.76 -6.89 -3.03
N LEU A 75 3.08 -6.96 -3.02
CA LEU A 75 3.96 -5.84 -3.28
C LEU A 75 4.62 -6.01 -4.64
N VAL A 76 4.47 -5.00 -5.48
CA VAL A 76 5.12 -4.88 -6.78
C VAL A 76 5.89 -3.57 -6.85
N VAL A 77 6.95 -3.53 -7.64
CA VAL A 77 7.74 -2.31 -7.78
C VAL A 77 8.12 -2.06 -9.23
N ASP A 78 8.23 -0.78 -9.54
CA ASP A 78 9.09 -0.24 -10.59
C ASP A 78 10.27 0.42 -9.85
N PRO A 79 11.46 -0.18 -9.84
CA PRO A 79 12.54 0.29 -8.97
C PRO A 79 12.92 1.76 -9.18
N LYS A 80 12.72 2.27 -10.38
CA LYS A 80 13.06 3.66 -10.71
C LYS A 80 11.95 4.65 -10.43
N GLU A 81 10.69 4.17 -10.47
CA GLU A 81 9.54 5.06 -10.46
C GLU A 81 8.74 4.97 -9.16
N ASP A 82 8.26 3.77 -8.80
CA ASP A 82 7.26 3.65 -7.73
C ASP A 82 7.15 2.23 -7.18
N TYR A 83 6.46 2.12 -6.07
CA TYR A 83 5.99 0.87 -5.47
C TYR A 83 4.47 0.85 -5.47
N HIS A 84 3.87 -0.34 -5.39
CA HIS A 84 2.42 -0.47 -5.41
C HIS A 84 1.97 -1.72 -4.66
N PHE A 85 0.79 -1.62 -4.04
CA PHE A 85 0.17 -2.72 -3.32
C PHE A 85 -1.13 -3.13 -3.99
N LEU A 86 -1.37 -4.44 -4.02
CA LEU A 86 -2.65 -5.02 -4.36
C LEU A 86 -3.16 -5.78 -3.14
N ARG A 87 -4.48 -5.89 -2.98
CA ARG A 87 -5.10 -6.60 -1.87
C ARG A 87 -5.96 -7.73 -2.38
N GLN A 88 -5.90 -8.88 -1.71
CA GLN A 88 -6.85 -9.96 -1.95
C GLN A 88 -8.18 -9.64 -1.26
N ASP A 89 -9.25 -9.69 -2.02
CA ASP A 89 -10.61 -9.45 -1.55
C ASP A 89 -11.25 -10.75 -1.05
N SER A 90 -12.42 -10.65 -0.44
CA SER A 90 -13.13 -11.80 0.12
C SER A 90 -13.53 -12.85 -0.90
N ASN A 91 -13.67 -12.48 -2.17
CA ASN A 91 -13.95 -13.39 -3.28
C ASN A 91 -12.70 -14.05 -3.85
N MET A 92 -11.54 -13.89 -3.20
CA MET A 92 -10.23 -14.42 -3.59
C MET A 92 -9.61 -13.76 -4.83
N LEU A 93 -10.26 -12.79 -5.42
CA LEU A 93 -9.69 -11.96 -6.47
C LEU A 93 -8.94 -10.79 -5.85
N TRP A 94 -8.29 -10.00 -6.68
CA TRP A 94 -7.44 -8.91 -6.22
C TRP A 94 -7.92 -7.57 -6.72
N SER A 95 -7.70 -6.57 -5.92
CA SER A 95 -7.98 -5.17 -6.25
C SER A 95 -6.77 -4.30 -5.95
N GLN A 96 -6.75 -3.13 -6.55
CA GLN A 96 -5.68 -2.16 -6.41
C GLN A 96 -6.22 -0.74 -6.32
N LYS A 97 -5.48 0.12 -5.65
CA LYS A 97 -5.82 1.53 -5.52
C LYS A 97 -4.55 2.36 -5.68
N ALA A 98 -4.46 3.06 -6.79
CA ALA A 98 -3.33 3.94 -7.08
C ALA A 98 -3.53 5.30 -6.40
N GLY A 99 -2.86 5.52 -5.29
CA GLY A 99 -2.93 6.77 -4.54
C GLY A 99 -4.38 7.15 -4.17
N ALA A 100 -4.79 8.34 -4.58
CA ALA A 100 -6.14 8.84 -4.31
C ALA A 100 -7.19 8.37 -5.34
N ARG A 101 -6.80 7.62 -6.36
CA ARG A 101 -7.72 7.13 -7.39
C ARG A 101 -8.67 6.07 -6.83
N PRO A 102 -9.81 5.85 -7.50
CA PRO A 102 -10.74 4.78 -7.10
C PRO A 102 -10.11 3.40 -7.13
N VAL A 103 -10.66 2.48 -6.33
CA VAL A 103 -10.28 1.07 -6.35
C VAL A 103 -10.64 0.45 -7.70
N LYS A 104 -9.72 -0.35 -8.24
CA LYS A 104 -9.93 -1.13 -9.47
C LYS A 104 -9.67 -2.61 -9.18
N ASN A 105 -10.43 -3.45 -9.86
CA ASN A 105 -10.28 -4.91 -9.79
C ASN A 105 -9.73 -5.52 -11.09
N VAL A 106 -9.15 -4.69 -11.91
CA VAL A 106 -8.54 -5.09 -13.19
C VAL A 106 -7.10 -4.61 -13.25
N ASP A 107 -6.29 -5.31 -14.05
CA ASP A 107 -4.91 -4.95 -14.32
C ASP A 107 -4.80 -3.88 -15.41
N ALA A 108 -3.58 -3.58 -15.85
CA ALA A 108 -3.35 -2.54 -16.85
C ALA A 108 -3.90 -2.90 -18.24
N ALA A 109 -4.19 -4.17 -18.50
CA ALA A 109 -4.82 -4.63 -19.74
C ALA A 109 -6.34 -4.75 -19.63
N GLY A 110 -6.92 -4.42 -18.47
CA GLY A 110 -8.35 -4.53 -18.23
C GLY A 110 -8.82 -5.93 -17.84
N HIS A 111 -7.90 -6.82 -17.51
CA HIS A 111 -8.22 -8.17 -17.10
C HIS A 111 -8.40 -8.28 -15.59
N THR A 112 -9.31 -9.17 -15.16
CA THR A 112 -9.47 -9.53 -13.75
C THR A 112 -8.15 -10.01 -13.17
N ILE A 113 -7.82 -9.52 -11.98
CA ILE A 113 -6.57 -9.90 -11.29
C ILE A 113 -6.82 -11.16 -10.46
N TRP A 114 -6.39 -12.30 -10.98
CA TRP A 114 -6.44 -13.60 -10.32
C TRP A 114 -5.20 -13.83 -9.44
N ASP A 115 -4.04 -13.44 -9.95
CA ASP A 115 -2.75 -13.53 -9.28
C ASP A 115 -1.90 -12.31 -9.68
N PRO A 116 -1.58 -11.43 -8.72
CA PRO A 116 -0.76 -10.24 -9.01
C PRO A 116 0.58 -10.55 -9.68
N GLN A 117 1.19 -11.68 -9.34
CA GLN A 117 2.48 -12.08 -9.93
C GLN A 117 2.38 -12.35 -11.44
N LEU A 118 1.21 -12.78 -11.91
CA LEU A 118 0.95 -13.12 -13.31
C LEU A 118 0.18 -12.02 -14.06
N SER A 119 -0.17 -10.93 -13.38
CA SER A 119 -0.97 -9.86 -13.97
C SER A 119 -0.11 -8.88 -14.77
N TYR A 120 -0.75 -8.19 -15.70
CA TYR A 120 -0.10 -7.19 -16.52
C TYR A 120 -0.18 -5.83 -15.81
N LEU A 121 0.94 -5.37 -15.29
CA LEU A 121 1.00 -4.15 -14.49
C LEU A 121 1.90 -3.08 -15.14
N ASN A 122 1.98 -3.09 -16.45
CA ASN A 122 2.70 -2.08 -17.22
C ASN A 122 1.74 -0.92 -17.56
N TYR A 123 1.94 0.22 -16.92
CA TYR A 123 1.16 1.44 -17.11
C TYR A 123 1.93 2.47 -17.94
N SER A 124 2.99 2.07 -18.64
CA SER A 124 3.73 2.97 -19.50
C SER A 124 2.88 3.47 -20.67
N SER A 125 3.09 4.72 -21.04
CA SER A 125 2.38 5.41 -22.10
C SER A 125 3.29 6.48 -22.69
N GLU A 126 2.78 7.31 -23.58
CA GLU A 126 3.55 8.47 -24.08
C GLU A 126 3.98 9.42 -22.96
N ASP A 127 3.17 9.52 -21.90
CA ASP A 127 3.38 10.45 -20.79
C ASP A 127 3.96 9.81 -19.53
N SER A 128 4.16 8.50 -19.51
CA SER A 128 4.61 7.78 -18.31
C SER A 128 5.47 6.58 -18.65
N THR A 129 6.55 6.40 -17.89
CA THR A 129 7.40 5.21 -17.97
C THR A 129 7.06 4.17 -16.91
N LEU A 130 5.97 4.35 -16.16
CA LEU A 130 5.60 3.51 -15.02
C LEU A 130 5.29 2.07 -15.46
N ASN A 131 6.07 1.13 -14.96
CA ASN A 131 5.88 -0.29 -15.20
C ASN A 131 6.26 -1.09 -13.94
N TYR A 132 5.28 -1.63 -13.24
CA TYR A 132 5.51 -2.50 -12.08
C TYR A 132 5.97 -3.88 -12.53
N SER A 133 7.17 -3.95 -13.11
CA SER A 133 7.72 -5.15 -13.74
C SER A 133 8.24 -6.19 -12.76
N ILE A 134 8.41 -5.83 -11.49
CA ILE A 134 8.99 -6.71 -10.48
C ILE A 134 7.97 -7.00 -9.39
N PHE A 135 7.64 -8.28 -9.24
CA PHE A 135 6.89 -8.78 -8.10
C PHE A 135 7.84 -9.04 -6.94
N CYS A 136 7.53 -8.50 -5.76
CA CYS A 136 8.38 -8.65 -4.58
C CYS A 136 7.93 -9.77 -3.67
N ALA A 137 6.68 -9.76 -3.22
CA ALA A 137 6.23 -10.67 -2.19
C ALA A 137 4.71 -10.62 -2.00
N TYR A 138 4.17 -11.70 -1.44
CA TYR A 138 2.90 -11.70 -0.73
C TYR A 138 3.15 -11.50 0.75
N LEU A 139 2.30 -10.73 1.41
CA LEU A 139 2.39 -10.40 2.82
C LEU A 139 1.05 -10.59 3.50
N CYS A 140 1.07 -11.10 4.73
CA CYS A 140 -0.08 -11.09 5.62
C CYS A 140 0.03 -9.85 6.51
N VAL A 141 -0.92 -8.94 6.40
CA VAL A 141 -0.90 -7.67 7.12
C VAL A 141 -2.03 -7.64 8.13
N PRO A 142 -1.74 -7.39 9.42
CA PRO A 142 -2.79 -7.26 10.42
C PRO A 142 -3.79 -6.19 10.00
N ARG A 143 -5.08 -6.51 10.12
CA ARG A 143 -6.14 -5.51 9.94
C ARG A 143 -6.06 -4.54 11.10
N ILE A 144 -6.10 -3.25 10.78
CA ILE A 144 -6.00 -2.22 11.82
C ILE A 144 -7.22 -2.34 12.72
N LYS A 145 -6.88 -2.54 13.89
CA LYS A 145 -7.90 -2.66 14.91
C LYS A 145 -8.44 -1.28 15.20
N LYS A 146 -8.40 -0.97 14.63
CA LYS A 146 -8.29 -0.05 14.70
C LYS A 146 -8.62 0.89 14.72
N LEU A 147 -8.53 0.86 14.54
CA LEU A 147 -8.46 1.64 14.53
C LEU A 147 -8.98 2.24 15.34
N TYR A 148 -8.64 1.77 15.83
CA TYR A 148 -8.95 1.97 16.55
C TYR A 148 -9.47 2.77 16.92
N LEU A 149 -9.43 2.23 16.83
CA LEU A 149 -9.73 2.65 17.19
C LEU A 149 -10.11 3.59 17.39
N LEU A 150 -10.30 3.70 17.31
CA LEU A 150 -10.52 4.55 17.62
C LEU A 150 -10.91 5.13 18.44
N PRO A 151 -10.44 5.24 18.84
CA PRO A 151 -10.78 5.66 19.74
C PRO A 151 -11.56 6.22 19.92
N GLY A 152 -11.48 5.89 19.65
CA GLY A 152 -12.05 6.24 19.82
C GLY A 152 -12.76 6.29 19.94
N GLY A 153 -12.53 5.81 19.63
CA GLY A 153 -13.04 5.74 19.79
C GLY A 153 -13.53 5.55 20.32
N GLY A 154 -13.21 5.28 20.48
CA GLY A 154 -13.54 5.05 21.07
C GLY A 154 -13.93 5.21 21.83
N LYS A 155 -13.79 5.40 22.00
CA LYS A 155 -14.29 5.54 22.78
C LYS A 155 -15.27 5.82 22.76
N ALA A 156 -15.13 5.62 22.38
CA ALA A 156 -16.01 5.89 22.45
C ALA A 156 -16.52 5.86 22.91
#